data_e823a0bc5fd5d2020b6421a51da7dac0
#
_entry.id   e823a0bc5fd5d2020b6421a51da7dac0
#
_cell.length_a   1.000
_cell.length_b   1.000
_cell.length_c   1.000
_cell.angle_alpha   90.00
_cell.angle_beta   90.00
_cell.angle_gamma   90.00
#
_symmetry.space_group_name_H-M   'P 1'
#
loop_
_entity.id
_entity.type
_entity.pdbx_description
1 polymer ?
#
loop_
_entity_poly.entity_id
_entity_poly.type
_entity_poly.pdbx_seq_one_letter_code
_entity_poly.pdbx_strand_id
1 'polypeptide(L)'
;MLEVGNGNLTTAETRTHFALWAAMKSPLLIGTDISLLSQDNINILKNKDLLAFNQDNVYGGPATPYKWGINPDWTYNSTYPAEFWAGPSKNGHLVLMVNTLSQTTTKKATWAEIPGLSARRYQVKDVWSGKNLGCLSSYSASVAAHDTAAILVGKRC
;
A
#
# COMPACT_ATOMS: atom_id res chain seq x y z
N MET A 1 -14.49 8.87 6.88
CA MET A 1 -13.36 9.80 7.07
C MET A 1 -12.14 9.00 7.50
N LEU A 2 -10.96 9.55 7.33
CA LEU A 2 -9.73 8.95 7.84
C LEU A 2 -9.72 8.97 9.37
N GLU A 3 -9.30 7.85 9.99
CA GLU A 3 -9.16 7.69 11.44
C GLU A 3 -7.74 8.02 11.95
N VAL A 4 -6.91 8.62 11.10
CA VAL A 4 -5.54 9.01 11.47
C VAL A 4 -5.58 10.05 12.58
N GLY A 5 -5.02 9.69 13.74
CA GLY A 5 -5.04 10.52 14.95
C GLY A 5 -6.30 10.40 15.81
N ASN A 6 -7.31 9.64 15.34
CA ASN A 6 -8.47 9.24 16.13
C ASN A 6 -8.32 7.79 16.57
N GLY A 7 -8.97 7.44 17.67
CA GLY A 7 -8.89 6.09 18.20
C GLY A 7 -7.46 5.70 18.65
N ASN A 8 -7.24 4.41 18.82
CA ASN A 8 -5.98 3.87 19.35
C ASN A 8 -5.17 3.11 18.28
N LEU A 9 -5.19 3.58 17.02
CA LEU A 9 -4.41 2.96 15.96
C LEU A 9 -2.91 3.13 16.24
N THR A 10 -2.18 2.04 16.18
CA THR A 10 -0.71 2.07 16.15
C THR A 10 -0.21 2.72 14.87
N THR A 11 1.05 3.11 14.82
CA THR A 11 1.66 3.65 13.58
C THR A 11 1.54 2.66 12.41
N ALA A 12 1.68 1.36 12.68
CA ALA A 12 1.53 0.31 11.67
C ALA A 12 0.10 0.25 11.10
N GLU A 13 -0.89 0.24 11.96
CA GLU A 13 -2.31 0.27 11.57
C GLU A 13 -2.67 1.57 10.86
N THR A 14 -2.13 2.70 11.30
CA THR A 14 -2.31 3.99 10.64
C THR A 14 -1.76 3.99 9.22
N ARG A 15 -0.58 3.40 9.01
CA ARG A 15 0.02 3.22 7.67
C ARG A 15 -0.87 2.34 6.79
N THR A 16 -1.33 1.20 7.30
CA THR A 16 -2.23 0.29 6.59
C THR A 16 -3.56 0.97 6.24
N HIS A 17 -4.17 1.65 7.20
CA HIS A 17 -5.40 2.41 7.00
C HIS A 17 -5.24 3.46 5.88
N PHE A 18 -4.23 4.31 5.97
CA PHE A 18 -4.01 5.36 4.97
C PHE A 18 -3.64 4.80 3.60
N ALA A 19 -2.78 3.77 3.54
CA ALA A 19 -2.39 3.15 2.28
C ALA A 19 -3.58 2.56 1.54
N LEU A 20 -4.46 1.81 2.23
CA LEU A 20 -5.66 1.22 1.62
C LEU A 20 -6.66 2.29 1.19
N TRP A 21 -6.92 3.33 2.00
CA TRP A 21 -7.80 4.44 1.60
C TRP A 21 -7.29 5.14 0.35
N ALA A 22 -5.99 5.43 0.30
CA ALA A 22 -5.37 6.06 -0.86
C ALA A 22 -5.43 5.15 -2.10
N ALA A 23 -5.16 3.84 -1.92
CA ALA A 23 -5.17 2.85 -3.00
C ALA A 23 -6.57 2.61 -3.57
N MET A 24 -7.60 2.61 -2.73
CA MET A 24 -9.00 2.51 -3.16
C MET A 24 -9.55 3.82 -3.75
N LYS A 25 -8.74 4.86 -3.85
CA LYS A 25 -9.13 6.20 -4.32
C LYS A 25 -10.32 6.79 -3.56
N SER A 26 -10.44 6.44 -2.29
CA SER A 26 -11.46 7.01 -1.41
C SER A 26 -11.16 8.49 -1.13
N PRO A 27 -12.18 9.31 -0.87
CA PRO A 27 -11.97 10.70 -0.45
C PRO A 27 -11.15 10.76 0.84
N LEU A 28 -10.00 11.45 0.80
CA LEU A 28 -9.08 11.55 1.94
C LEU A 28 -9.51 12.68 2.88
N LEU A 29 -10.66 12.50 3.55
CA LEU A 29 -11.21 13.47 4.48
C LEU A 29 -10.61 13.23 5.87
N ILE A 30 -9.88 14.21 6.39
CA ILE A 30 -9.30 14.19 7.74
C ILE A 30 -10.38 14.53 8.74
N GLY A 31 -10.66 13.61 9.68
CA GLY A 31 -11.70 13.76 10.70
C GLY A 31 -11.16 14.12 12.10
N THR A 32 -9.89 14.50 12.20
CA THR A 32 -9.22 14.79 13.47
C THR A 32 -8.72 16.23 13.53
N ASP A 33 -8.46 16.75 14.73
CA ASP A 33 -7.77 18.03 14.92
C ASP A 33 -6.30 17.89 14.47
N ILE A 34 -5.96 18.59 13.39
CA ILE A 34 -4.63 18.53 12.78
C ILE A 34 -3.54 19.03 13.75
N SER A 35 -3.88 19.95 14.66
CA SER A 35 -2.94 20.51 15.62
C SER A 35 -2.48 19.50 16.69
N LEU A 36 -3.25 18.43 16.88
CA LEU A 36 -2.99 17.36 17.85
C LEU A 36 -2.26 16.15 17.24
N LEU A 37 -2.07 16.14 15.91
CA LEU A 37 -1.42 15.01 15.25
C LEU A 37 0.08 14.92 15.59
N SER A 38 0.52 13.67 15.84
CA SER A 38 1.94 13.39 15.93
C SER A 38 2.65 13.64 14.60
N GLN A 39 3.96 13.90 14.64
CA GLN A 39 4.76 14.08 13.42
C GLN A 39 4.70 12.84 12.52
N ASP A 40 4.62 11.64 13.09
CA ASP A 40 4.49 10.39 12.31
C ASP A 40 3.18 10.34 11.54
N ASN A 41 2.06 10.69 12.19
CA ASN A 41 0.76 10.77 11.53
C ASN A 41 0.76 11.82 10.41
N ILE A 42 1.36 12.98 10.65
CA ILE A 42 1.53 14.03 9.64
C ILE A 42 2.34 13.51 8.45
N ASN A 43 3.44 12.78 8.71
CA ASN A 43 4.28 12.21 7.64
C ASN A 43 3.53 11.16 6.82
N ILE A 44 2.70 10.33 7.46
CA ILE A 44 1.84 9.36 6.77
C ILE A 44 0.84 10.07 5.87
N LEU A 45 0.09 11.04 6.40
CA LEU A 45 -0.89 11.82 5.63
C LEU A 45 -0.29 12.61 4.47
N LYS A 46 0.97 13.02 4.59
CA LYS A 46 1.71 13.77 3.56
C LYS A 46 2.49 12.88 2.59
N ASN A 47 2.29 11.56 2.62
CA ASN A 47 3.00 10.65 1.72
C ASN A 47 2.68 10.98 0.26
N LYS A 48 3.68 11.48 -0.45
CA LYS A 48 3.53 12.01 -1.82
C LYS A 48 3.12 10.95 -2.84
N ASP A 49 3.61 9.73 -2.69
CA ASP A 49 3.34 8.65 -3.65
C ASP A 49 1.90 8.12 -3.50
N LEU A 50 1.43 7.97 -2.27
CA LEU A 50 0.04 7.58 -1.98
C LEU A 50 -0.95 8.67 -2.41
N LEU A 51 -0.66 9.93 -2.11
CA LEU A 51 -1.46 11.06 -2.56
C LEU A 51 -1.48 11.14 -4.10
N ALA A 52 -0.34 10.97 -4.76
CA ALA A 52 -0.25 10.98 -6.22
C ALA A 52 -1.04 9.83 -6.85
N PHE A 53 -1.07 8.64 -6.22
CA PHE A 53 -1.91 7.53 -6.68
C PHE A 53 -3.40 7.84 -6.49
N ASN A 54 -3.79 8.30 -5.32
CA ASN A 54 -5.19 8.64 -5.02
C ASN A 54 -5.74 9.70 -5.98
N GLN A 55 -4.94 10.72 -6.30
CA GLN A 55 -5.31 11.84 -7.17
C GLN A 55 -5.01 11.60 -8.67
N ASP A 56 -4.56 10.41 -9.04
CA ASP A 56 -4.26 10.11 -10.45
C ASP A 56 -5.56 10.01 -11.27
N ASN A 57 -5.72 10.91 -12.22
CA ASN A 57 -6.86 10.97 -13.12
C ASN A 57 -6.58 10.33 -14.49
N VAL A 58 -5.36 9.88 -14.76
CA VAL A 58 -4.98 9.25 -16.04
C VAL A 58 -5.53 7.83 -16.11
N TYR A 59 -5.28 7.03 -15.06
CA TYR A 59 -5.79 5.66 -14.96
C TYR A 59 -7.14 5.59 -14.25
N GLY A 60 -7.44 6.53 -13.35
CA GLY A 60 -8.75 6.70 -12.71
C GLY A 60 -9.23 5.57 -11.79
N GLY A 61 -8.84 4.34 -12.05
CA GLY A 61 -9.28 3.15 -11.29
C GLY A 61 -8.54 2.98 -9.97
N PRO A 62 -9.19 2.36 -8.95
CA PRO A 62 -8.54 1.99 -7.70
C PRO A 62 -7.59 0.81 -7.89
N ALA A 63 -6.71 0.61 -6.91
CA ALA A 63 -6.03 -0.67 -6.76
C ALA A 63 -7.06 -1.76 -6.40
N THR A 64 -6.82 -2.96 -6.93
CA THR A 64 -7.66 -4.12 -6.68
C THR A 64 -6.85 -5.25 -6.04
N PRO A 65 -7.49 -6.13 -5.25
CA PRO A 65 -6.81 -7.30 -4.73
C PRO A 65 -6.45 -8.25 -5.88
N TYR A 66 -5.26 -8.84 -5.80
CA TYR A 66 -4.82 -9.85 -6.76
C TYR A 66 -4.38 -11.16 -6.09
N LYS A 67 -4.23 -11.15 -4.75
CA LYS A 67 -3.84 -12.31 -3.95
C LYS A 67 -4.31 -12.13 -2.51
N TRP A 68 -4.85 -13.20 -1.89
CA TRP A 68 -5.44 -13.12 -0.56
C TRP A 68 -4.49 -13.50 0.58
N GLY A 69 -3.37 -14.16 0.30
CA GLY A 69 -2.41 -14.56 1.32
C GLY A 69 -2.83 -15.83 2.05
N ILE A 70 -3.17 -15.73 3.33
CA ILE A 70 -3.58 -16.90 4.13
C ILE A 70 -5.01 -17.37 3.85
N ASN A 71 -5.81 -16.57 3.20
CA ASN A 71 -7.18 -16.90 2.79
C ASN A 71 -7.17 -17.35 1.32
N PRO A 72 -7.98 -18.34 0.91
CA PRO A 72 -8.10 -18.69 -0.51
C PRO A 72 -8.49 -17.47 -1.35
N ASP A 73 -7.88 -17.31 -2.51
CA ASP A 73 -8.14 -16.20 -3.40
C ASP A 73 -9.62 -16.08 -3.75
N TRP A 74 -10.11 -14.85 -3.83
CA TRP A 74 -11.51 -14.51 -4.15
C TRP A 74 -12.55 -15.01 -3.14
N THR A 75 -12.14 -15.34 -1.92
CA THR A 75 -13.04 -15.66 -0.82
C THR A 75 -13.21 -14.46 0.12
N TYR A 76 -14.43 -14.24 0.58
CA TYR A 76 -14.70 -13.22 1.59
C TYR A 76 -14.40 -13.77 3.00
N ASN A 77 -13.54 -13.07 3.72
CA ASN A 77 -13.29 -13.30 5.13
C ASN A 77 -12.97 -11.96 5.82
N SER A 78 -13.79 -11.53 6.75
CA SER A 78 -13.62 -10.25 7.43
C SER A 78 -12.40 -10.21 8.36
N THR A 79 -11.97 -11.38 8.87
CA THR A 79 -10.78 -11.48 9.74
C THR A 79 -9.50 -11.48 8.91
N TYR A 80 -9.54 -12.10 7.73
CA TYR A 80 -8.40 -12.22 6.83
C TYR A 80 -8.76 -11.72 5.44
N PRO A 81 -8.83 -10.38 5.25
CA PRO A 81 -9.07 -9.79 3.94
C PRO A 81 -7.87 -10.05 3.01
N ALA A 82 -8.04 -9.71 1.74
CA ALA A 82 -6.95 -9.78 0.77
C ALA A 82 -5.71 -9.02 1.26
N GLU A 83 -4.55 -9.67 1.16
CA GLU A 83 -3.29 -9.11 1.66
C GLU A 83 -2.48 -8.39 0.57
N PHE A 84 -2.75 -8.65 -0.72
CA PHE A 84 -1.99 -8.09 -1.83
C PHE A 84 -2.89 -7.31 -2.78
N TRP A 85 -2.57 -6.04 -2.97
CA TRP A 85 -3.34 -5.10 -3.79
C TRP A 85 -2.42 -4.43 -4.80
N ALA A 86 -2.91 -4.19 -6.00
CA ALA A 86 -2.16 -3.45 -7.00
C ALA A 86 -3.07 -2.64 -7.91
N GLY A 87 -2.55 -1.53 -8.43
CA GLY A 87 -3.23 -0.70 -9.42
C GLY A 87 -2.26 0.16 -10.21
N PRO A 88 -2.56 0.43 -11.48
CA PRO A 88 -1.74 1.29 -12.34
C PRO A 88 -1.95 2.77 -11.99
N SER A 89 -0.91 3.55 -12.19
CA SER A 89 -0.94 5.02 -12.16
C SER A 89 0.03 5.58 -13.19
N LYS A 90 -0.05 6.89 -13.45
CA LYS A 90 0.93 7.58 -14.31
C LYS A 90 2.38 7.46 -13.85
N ASN A 91 2.59 7.17 -12.56
CA ASN A 91 3.92 7.02 -11.96
C ASN A 91 4.40 5.55 -11.88
N GLY A 92 3.58 4.60 -12.32
CA GLY A 92 3.83 3.16 -12.22
C GLY A 92 2.72 2.42 -11.48
N HIS A 93 2.94 1.13 -11.18
CA HIS A 93 1.99 0.34 -10.40
C HIS A 93 2.25 0.51 -8.91
N LEU A 94 1.24 0.97 -8.18
CA LEU A 94 1.24 0.87 -6.71
C LEU A 94 0.98 -0.59 -6.34
N VAL A 95 1.81 -1.13 -5.46
CA VAL A 95 1.65 -2.48 -4.92
C VAL A 95 1.69 -2.39 -3.39
N LEU A 96 0.66 -2.92 -2.76
CA LEU A 96 0.55 -3.01 -1.31
C LEU A 96 0.62 -4.47 -0.88
N MET A 97 1.36 -4.73 0.19
CA MET A 97 1.43 -6.03 0.86
C MET A 97 1.08 -5.83 2.32
N VAL A 98 -0.15 -6.18 2.67
CA VAL A 98 -0.73 -6.00 4.00
C VAL A 98 -0.41 -7.22 4.86
N ASN A 99 0.02 -7.01 6.10
CA ASN A 99 0.12 -8.07 7.08
C ASN A 99 -1.11 -8.05 7.99
N THR A 100 -1.96 -9.05 7.86
CA THR A 100 -3.19 -9.19 8.66
C THR A 100 -2.97 -9.91 10.00
N LEU A 101 -1.74 -10.38 10.26
CA LEU A 101 -1.39 -11.15 11.44
C LEU A 101 -0.87 -10.25 12.58
N SER A 102 -0.98 -10.74 13.80
CA SER A 102 -0.45 -10.09 15.01
C SER A 102 1.06 -10.30 15.22
N GLN A 103 1.76 -10.82 14.22
CA GLN A 103 3.21 -11.03 14.25
C GLN A 103 3.85 -10.57 12.94
N THR A 104 5.12 -10.23 13.01
CA THR A 104 5.90 -9.87 11.82
C THR A 104 5.99 -11.06 10.86
N THR A 105 5.77 -10.82 9.57
CA THR A 105 5.86 -11.84 8.53
C THR A 105 6.54 -11.32 7.28
N THR A 106 7.15 -12.21 6.52
CA THR A 106 7.73 -11.86 5.21
C THR A 106 6.65 -11.92 4.14
N LYS A 107 6.45 -10.83 3.43
CA LYS A 107 5.57 -10.74 2.27
C LYS A 107 6.41 -10.61 1.01
N LYS A 108 5.98 -11.25 -0.08
CA LYS A 108 6.67 -11.22 -1.37
C LYS A 108 5.68 -10.90 -2.50
N ALA A 109 6.02 -9.90 -3.30
CA ALA A 109 5.35 -9.58 -4.56
C ALA A 109 6.19 -10.06 -5.74
N THR A 110 5.59 -10.87 -6.60
CA THR A 110 6.19 -11.34 -7.85
C THR A 110 5.49 -10.66 -9.03
N TRP A 111 6.23 -10.03 -9.91
CA TRP A 111 5.62 -9.18 -10.95
C TRP A 111 4.67 -9.92 -11.88
N ALA A 112 4.94 -11.20 -12.16
CA ALA A 112 4.07 -12.02 -13.00
C ALA A 112 2.67 -12.28 -12.39
N GLU A 113 2.52 -12.13 -11.07
CA GLU A 113 1.22 -12.28 -10.38
C GLU A 113 0.40 -10.99 -10.42
N ILE A 114 1.01 -9.86 -10.76
CA ILE A 114 0.37 -8.55 -10.71
C ILE A 114 -0.24 -8.21 -12.07
N PRO A 115 -1.56 -7.95 -12.14
CA PRO A 115 -2.20 -7.54 -13.39
C PRO A 115 -1.52 -6.32 -14.02
N GLY A 116 -1.20 -6.41 -15.30
CA GLY A 116 -0.53 -5.35 -16.06
C GLY A 116 1.01 -5.35 -15.98
N LEU A 117 1.61 -6.22 -15.15
CA LEU A 117 3.06 -6.44 -15.12
C LEU A 117 3.41 -7.79 -15.75
N SER A 118 4.70 -7.99 -16.04
CA SER A 118 5.24 -9.24 -16.60
C SER A 118 6.47 -9.68 -15.81
N ALA A 119 6.92 -10.92 -16.01
CA ALA A 119 8.13 -11.47 -15.39
C ALA A 119 9.40 -10.79 -15.93
N ARG A 120 9.59 -9.51 -15.67
CA ARG A 120 10.71 -8.67 -16.10
C ARG A 120 11.30 -7.95 -14.88
N ARG A 121 12.32 -7.14 -15.10
CA ARG A 121 12.89 -6.25 -14.08
C ARG A 121 12.32 -4.85 -14.24
N TYR A 122 12.02 -4.21 -13.11
CA TYR A 122 11.46 -2.87 -13.04
C TYR A 122 12.19 -2.03 -12.00
N GLN A 123 12.22 -0.73 -12.22
CA GLN A 123 12.62 0.24 -11.19
C GLN A 123 11.59 0.21 -10.07
N VAL A 124 12.05 0.02 -8.84
CA VAL A 124 11.18 -0.07 -7.66
C VAL A 124 11.53 1.01 -6.67
N LYS A 125 10.53 1.64 -6.11
CA LYS A 125 10.64 2.65 -5.06
C LYS A 125 9.85 2.21 -3.83
N ASP A 126 10.46 2.31 -2.66
CA ASP A 126 9.74 2.18 -1.39
C ASP A 126 8.92 3.45 -1.14
N VAL A 127 7.62 3.28 -0.94
CA VAL A 127 6.67 4.40 -0.82
C VAL A 127 6.80 5.10 0.53
N TRP A 128 7.13 4.36 1.60
CA TRP A 128 7.22 4.95 2.93
C TRP A 128 8.48 5.77 3.14
N SER A 129 9.61 5.26 2.72
CA SER A 129 10.89 5.96 2.84
C SER A 129 11.21 6.88 1.64
N GLY A 130 10.50 6.70 0.53
CA GLY A 130 10.81 7.36 -0.74
C GLY A 130 12.09 6.87 -1.42
N LYS A 131 12.74 5.82 -0.87
CA LYS A 131 14.02 5.29 -1.36
C LYS A 131 13.84 4.51 -2.67
N ASN A 132 14.71 4.79 -3.64
CA ASN A 132 14.82 3.97 -4.84
C ASN A 132 15.56 2.67 -4.49
N LEU A 133 14.91 1.53 -4.74
CA LEU A 133 15.43 0.19 -4.48
C LEU A 133 16.16 -0.39 -5.69
N GLY A 134 16.21 0.34 -6.80
CA GLY A 134 16.85 -0.10 -8.04
C GLY A 134 15.96 -1.01 -8.89
N CYS A 135 16.61 -1.79 -9.73
CA CYS A 135 15.99 -2.64 -10.73
C CYS A 135 15.81 -4.07 -10.20
N LEU A 136 14.57 -4.43 -9.88
CA LEU A 136 14.23 -5.71 -9.23
C LEU A 136 13.34 -6.59 -10.12
N SER A 137 13.45 -7.91 -9.96
CA SER A 137 12.58 -8.93 -10.59
C SER A 137 11.40 -9.35 -9.70
N SER A 138 11.47 -9.05 -8.42
CA SER A 138 10.44 -9.25 -7.38
C SER A 138 10.82 -8.41 -6.17
N TYR A 139 9.93 -8.27 -5.21
CA TYR A 139 10.22 -7.57 -3.95
C TYR A 139 9.74 -8.39 -2.75
N SER A 140 10.58 -8.44 -1.72
CA SER A 140 10.22 -9.06 -0.44
C SER A 140 10.51 -8.07 0.68
N ALA A 141 9.61 -8.02 1.66
CA ALA A 141 9.73 -7.20 2.83
C ALA A 141 9.35 -7.97 4.09
N SER A 142 10.03 -7.71 5.19
CA SER A 142 9.57 -8.05 6.53
C SER A 142 8.55 -6.99 6.94
N VAL A 143 7.29 -7.40 7.14
CA VAL A 143 6.17 -6.51 7.44
C VAL A 143 5.74 -6.76 8.87
N ALA A 144 5.75 -5.72 9.71
CA ALA A 144 5.35 -5.83 11.11
C ALA A 144 3.87 -6.21 11.24
N ALA A 145 3.45 -6.59 12.45
CA ALA A 145 2.04 -6.87 12.74
C ALA A 145 1.15 -5.69 12.29
N HIS A 146 0.09 -5.99 11.55
CA HIS A 146 -0.91 -5.04 11.04
C HIS A 146 -0.37 -3.89 10.18
N ASP A 147 0.91 -3.95 9.75
CA ASP A 147 1.53 -2.98 8.87
C ASP A 147 1.34 -3.33 7.38
N THR A 148 1.70 -2.39 6.52
CA THR A 148 1.66 -2.53 5.06
C THR A 148 2.99 -2.10 4.45
N ALA A 149 3.64 -3.01 3.72
CA ALA A 149 4.69 -2.62 2.80
C ALA A 149 4.06 -2.06 1.52
N ALA A 150 4.52 -0.90 1.11
CA ALA A 150 4.01 -0.20 -0.06
C ALA A 150 5.17 0.14 -1.00
N ILE A 151 5.07 -0.26 -2.27
CA ILE A 151 6.07 0.03 -3.29
C ILE A 151 5.42 0.57 -4.56
N LEU A 152 6.19 1.36 -5.29
CA LEU A 152 5.85 1.82 -6.62
C LEU A 152 6.76 1.10 -7.63
N VAL A 153 6.16 0.31 -8.52
CA VAL A 153 6.83 -0.42 -9.60
C VAL A 153 6.76 0.43 -10.86
N GLY A 154 7.86 1.04 -11.22
CA GLY A 154 7.98 2.03 -12.27
C GLY A 154 8.29 1.46 -13.64
N LYS A 155 9.21 2.10 -14.35
CA LYS A 155 9.60 1.71 -15.70
C LYS A 155 10.34 0.37 -15.71
N ARG A 156 10.14 -0.37 -16.79
CA ARG A 156 10.93 -1.57 -17.06
C ARG A 156 12.41 -1.20 -17.26
N CYS A 157 13.30 -1.97 -16.69
CA CYS A 157 14.72 -1.92 -16.99
C CYS A 157 15.00 -2.70 -18.33
#